data_e1fc3daee2497a6cb69f752187d077af
#
_entry.id   e1fc3daee2497a6cb69f752187d077af
#
_cell.length_a   1.000
_cell.length_b   1.000
_cell.length_c   1.000
_cell.angle_alpha   90.00
_cell.angle_beta   90.00
_cell.angle_gamma   90.00
#
_symmetry.space_group_name_H-M   'P 1'
#
loop_
_entity.id
_entity.type
_entity.pdbx_description
1 polymer ?
#
loop_
_entity_poly.entity_id
_entity_poly.type
_entity_poly.pdbx_seq_one_letter_code
_entity_poly.pdbx_strand_id
1 'polypeptide(L)'
;GWFYGFKLHAIINHKGELVSVKVTAGNTDDRVPVKDMATSLFGKLFGDRGYISKALNEWLTKHSDTTLITKLRCHMKPQLLEPMDEALLNHRSLVETVFGELKNLCQIEHSRHRSVTGFITNLLSGLIAYCWFPYKPTIKNMHQQGQVATL
;
A
#
# COMPACT_ATOMS: atom_id res chain seq x y z
N GLY A 1 -9.49 -23.49 2.12
CA GLY A 1 -8.33 -24.38 1.95
C GLY A 1 -7.03 -23.72 2.35
N TRP A 2 -6.07 -24.51 2.79
CA TRP A 2 -4.73 -24.03 3.10
C TRP A 2 -3.95 -23.85 1.79
N PHE A 3 -3.30 -22.69 1.61
CA PHE A 3 -2.38 -22.51 0.48
C PHE A 3 -1.03 -21.99 1.00
N TYR A 4 0.03 -22.45 0.39
CA TYR A 4 1.36 -21.91 0.58
C TYR A 4 1.57 -20.81 -0.47
N GLY A 5 1.92 -19.62 -0.03
CA GLY A 5 2.13 -18.51 -0.94
C GLY A 5 2.81 -17.34 -0.27
N PHE A 6 3.16 -16.36 -1.09
CA PHE A 6 3.67 -15.07 -0.67
C PHE A 6 2.59 -14.01 -0.80
N LYS A 7 2.69 -13.00 0.02
CA LYS A 7 1.85 -11.81 -0.02
C LYS A 7 2.71 -10.60 -0.34
N LEU A 8 2.33 -9.84 -1.37
CA LEU A 8 2.96 -8.58 -1.72
C LEU A 8 2.21 -7.44 -1.01
N HIS A 9 2.94 -6.65 -0.26
CA HIS A 9 2.48 -5.39 0.33
C HIS A 9 3.10 -4.24 -0.43
N ALA A 10 2.33 -3.20 -0.70
CA ALA A 10 2.82 -2.01 -1.38
C ALA A 10 2.25 -0.74 -0.73
N ILE A 11 3.07 0.28 -0.65
CA ILE A 11 2.66 1.65 -0.37
C ILE A 11 2.83 2.42 -1.67
N ILE A 12 1.80 3.11 -2.10
CA ILE A 12 1.80 3.93 -3.31
C ILE A 12 1.50 5.39 -2.97
N ASN A 13 1.98 6.31 -3.79
CA ASN A 13 1.61 7.70 -3.66
C ASN A 13 0.38 8.04 -4.56
N HIS A 14 -0.09 9.27 -4.48
CA HIS A 14 -1.24 9.76 -5.26
C HIS A 14 -1.00 9.77 -6.78
N LYS A 15 0.24 9.60 -7.23
CA LYS A 15 0.63 9.47 -8.64
C LYS A 15 0.69 8.01 -9.10
N GLY A 16 0.28 7.06 -8.25
CA GLY A 16 0.36 5.63 -8.55
C GLY A 16 1.78 5.06 -8.55
N GLU A 17 2.76 5.78 -8.04
CA GLU A 17 4.15 5.32 -7.95
C GLU A 17 4.32 4.42 -6.72
N LEU A 18 5.09 3.34 -6.88
CA LEU A 18 5.47 2.46 -5.78
C LEU A 18 6.49 3.17 -4.88
N VAL A 19 6.11 3.45 -3.65
CA VAL A 19 6.96 4.11 -2.65
C VAL A 19 7.71 3.09 -1.81
N SER A 20 7.02 2.03 -1.41
CA SER A 20 7.62 0.94 -0.64
C SER A 20 6.93 -0.36 -0.99
N VAL A 21 7.69 -1.45 -1.05
CA VAL A 21 7.16 -2.79 -1.28
C VAL A 21 7.79 -3.79 -0.32
N LYS A 22 7.00 -4.78 0.11
CA LYS A 22 7.49 -5.86 0.96
C LYS A 22 6.77 -7.17 0.61
N VAL A 23 7.54 -8.25 0.62
CA VAL A 23 7.00 -9.61 0.44
C VAL A 23 7.04 -10.33 1.78
N THR A 24 5.95 -10.97 2.13
CA THR A 24 5.84 -11.79 3.35
C THR A 24 5.25 -13.15 3.04
N ALA A 25 5.29 -14.06 4.01
CA ALA A 25 4.51 -15.28 3.93
C ALA A 25 3.01 -14.96 3.86
N GLY A 26 2.23 -15.76 3.16
CA GLY A 26 0.81 -15.50 2.91
C GLY A 26 -0.07 -15.43 4.16
N ASN A 27 0.37 -16.03 5.28
CA ASN A 27 -0.30 -16.00 6.58
C ASN A 27 0.07 -14.79 7.46
N THR A 28 0.97 -13.91 7.00
CA THR A 28 1.37 -12.72 7.77
C THR A 28 0.22 -11.70 7.83
N ASP A 29 -0.02 -11.14 9.00
CA ASP A 29 -0.97 -10.04 9.20
C ASP A 29 -0.49 -8.79 8.45
N ASP A 30 -1.38 -8.13 7.71
CA ASP A 30 -1.07 -7.01 6.84
C ASP A 30 -0.51 -5.79 7.58
N ARG A 31 -0.73 -5.69 8.88
CA ARG A 31 -0.22 -4.61 9.72
C ARG A 31 1.26 -4.77 10.11
N VAL A 32 1.77 -6.01 10.09
CA VAL A 32 3.16 -6.29 10.49
C VAL A 32 4.18 -5.61 9.58
N PRO A 33 4.10 -5.75 8.24
CA PRO A 33 5.09 -5.15 7.35
C PRO A 33 5.03 -3.62 7.30
N VAL A 34 3.92 -3.00 7.70
CA VAL A 34 3.74 -1.54 7.64
C VAL A 34 4.81 -0.79 8.43
N LYS A 35 5.21 -1.31 9.58
CA LYS A 35 6.25 -0.70 10.41
C LYS A 35 7.56 -0.52 9.64
N ASP A 36 8.04 -1.60 9.03
CA ASP A 36 9.29 -1.55 8.26
C ASP A 36 9.15 -0.68 7.00
N MET A 37 8.00 -0.80 6.33
CA MET A 37 7.72 -0.06 5.09
C MET A 37 7.58 1.44 5.30
N ALA A 38 7.11 1.87 6.47
CA ALA A 38 6.86 3.26 6.82
C ALA A 38 8.04 3.96 7.52
N THR A 39 9.13 3.26 7.82
CA THR A 39 10.25 3.81 8.61
C THR A 39 10.88 5.06 7.99
N SER A 40 10.94 5.14 6.66
CA SER A 40 11.51 6.27 5.92
C SER A 40 10.45 7.20 5.32
N LEU A 41 9.18 6.97 5.64
CA LEU A 41 8.08 7.79 5.13
C LEU A 41 7.76 8.95 6.07
N PHE A 42 7.14 9.97 5.51
CA PHE A 42 6.62 11.12 6.24
C PHE A 42 5.27 11.57 5.67
N GLY A 43 4.49 12.27 6.48
CA GLY A 43 3.20 12.81 6.08
C GLY A 43 2.02 11.90 6.41
N LYS A 44 1.04 11.79 5.51
CA LYS A 44 -0.20 11.05 5.75
C LYS A 44 -0.18 9.71 5.01
N LEU A 45 -0.47 8.64 5.73
CA LEU A 45 -0.60 7.29 5.19
C LEU A 45 -2.08 6.86 5.29
N PHE A 46 -2.69 6.57 4.15
CA PHE A 46 -4.09 6.18 4.08
C PHE A 46 -4.21 4.66 4.00
N GLY A 47 -5.01 4.09 4.87
CA GLY A 47 -5.20 2.64 4.94
C GLY A 47 -6.67 2.23 5.04
N ASP A 48 -6.94 0.96 4.73
CA ASP A 48 -8.25 0.36 4.95
C ASP A 48 -8.53 0.15 6.44
N ARG A 49 -9.79 -0.18 6.74
CA ARG A 49 -10.25 -0.55 8.09
C ARG A 49 -9.48 -1.73 8.70
N GLY A 50 -8.87 -2.57 7.88
CA GLY A 50 -8.01 -3.66 8.31
C GLY A 50 -6.74 -3.20 9.05
N TYR A 51 -6.28 -1.98 8.76
CA TYR A 51 -5.10 -1.39 9.39
C TYR A 51 -5.38 -0.67 10.71
N ILE A 52 -6.64 -0.60 11.16
CA ILE A 52 -6.99 -0.01 12.45
C ILE A 52 -6.31 -0.80 13.57
N SER A 53 -5.31 -0.17 14.18
CA SER A 53 -4.55 -0.72 15.31
C SER A 53 -3.96 0.41 16.14
N LYS A 54 -4.32 0.45 17.43
CA LYS A 54 -3.75 1.41 18.38
C LYS A 54 -2.23 1.29 18.44
N ALA A 55 -1.73 0.06 18.55
CA ALA A 55 -0.30 -0.22 18.63
C ALA A 55 0.47 0.19 17.35
N LEU A 56 -0.14 0.03 16.16
CA LEU A 56 0.46 0.49 14.91
C LEU A 56 0.51 2.01 14.86
N ASN A 57 -0.57 2.68 15.23
CA ASN A 57 -0.64 4.14 15.21
C ASN A 57 0.36 4.77 16.18
N GLU A 58 0.43 4.27 17.42
CA GLU A 58 1.42 4.69 18.43
C GLU A 58 2.86 4.46 17.94
N TRP A 59 3.10 3.33 17.28
CA TRP A 59 4.43 3.05 16.73
C TRP A 59 4.81 4.02 15.62
N LEU A 60 3.91 4.28 14.67
CA LEU A 60 4.12 5.23 13.57
C LEU A 60 4.40 6.63 14.09
N THR A 61 3.58 7.12 15.03
CA THR A 61 3.77 8.45 15.65
C THR A 61 5.11 8.58 16.36
N LYS A 62 5.61 7.48 16.93
CA LYS A 62 6.86 7.49 17.72
C LYS A 62 8.12 7.33 16.87
N HIS A 63 8.05 6.57 15.77
CA HIS A 63 9.24 6.11 15.03
C HIS A 63 9.28 6.60 13.59
N SER A 64 8.23 7.21 13.09
CA SER A 64 8.19 7.83 11.77
C SER A 64 7.36 9.10 11.82
N ASP A 65 7.66 10.04 10.92
CA ASP A 65 6.89 11.27 10.75
C ASP A 65 5.58 11.02 9.98
N THR A 66 4.92 9.88 10.25
CA THR A 66 3.79 9.40 9.48
C THR A 66 2.54 9.28 10.35
N THR A 67 1.44 9.88 9.90
CA THR A 67 0.12 9.75 10.52
C THR A 67 -0.74 8.78 9.71
N LEU A 68 -1.17 7.69 10.35
CA LEU A 68 -2.07 6.72 9.71
C LEU A 68 -3.53 7.20 9.80
N ILE A 69 -4.17 7.33 8.64
CA ILE A 69 -5.57 7.72 8.50
C ILE A 69 -6.34 6.53 7.91
N THR A 70 -7.42 6.12 8.59
CA THR A 70 -8.27 5.00 8.17
C THR A 70 -9.73 5.34 8.26
N LYS A 71 -10.58 4.67 7.46
CA LYS A 71 -12.03 4.75 7.65
C LYS A 71 -12.41 4.13 8.99
N LEU A 72 -13.22 4.83 9.78
CA LEU A 72 -13.70 4.36 11.07
C LEU A 72 -14.67 3.17 10.91
N ARG A 73 -14.73 2.31 11.92
CA ARG A 73 -15.79 1.30 12.05
C ARG A 73 -17.06 1.96 12.62
N CYS A 74 -18.22 1.38 12.35
CA CYS A 74 -19.54 1.94 12.74
C CYS A 74 -19.68 2.26 14.24
N HIS A 75 -18.92 1.60 15.12
CA HIS A 75 -18.99 1.78 16.57
C HIS A 75 -17.86 2.64 17.15
N MET A 76 -17.02 3.25 16.29
CA MET A 76 -15.97 4.15 16.74
C MET A 76 -16.47 5.59 16.81
N LYS A 77 -15.93 6.36 17.77
CA LYS A 77 -16.27 7.79 17.87
C LYS A 77 -15.93 8.49 16.56
N PRO A 78 -16.83 9.34 16.05
CA PRO A 78 -16.58 10.15 14.87
C PRO A 78 -15.27 10.93 15.04
N GLN A 79 -14.41 10.86 14.06
CA GLN A 79 -13.21 11.71 13.96
C GLN A 79 -13.49 12.74 12.88
N LEU A 80 -13.34 14.00 13.19
CA LEU A 80 -13.39 15.05 12.19
C LEU A 80 -12.14 14.91 11.31
N LEU A 81 -12.35 14.44 10.09
CA LEU A 81 -11.32 14.40 9.06
C LEU A 81 -11.39 15.71 8.27
N GLU A 82 -10.25 16.17 7.81
CA GLU A 82 -10.22 17.24 6.82
C GLU A 82 -10.90 16.76 5.52
N PRO A 83 -11.62 17.64 4.79
CA PRO A 83 -12.31 17.24 3.55
C PRO A 83 -11.38 16.56 2.53
N MET A 84 -10.11 16.96 2.49
CA MET A 84 -9.10 16.34 1.64
C MET A 84 -8.78 14.91 2.07
N ASP A 85 -8.67 14.64 3.37
CA ASP A 85 -8.38 13.31 3.91
C ASP A 85 -9.56 12.36 3.64
N GLU A 86 -10.78 12.85 3.76
CA GLU A 86 -11.97 12.08 3.41
C GLU A 86 -12.02 11.74 1.92
N ALA A 87 -11.69 12.70 1.05
CA ALA A 87 -11.59 12.48 -0.38
C ALA A 87 -10.54 11.40 -0.70
N LEU A 88 -9.36 11.45 -0.07
CA LEU A 88 -8.28 10.47 -0.25
C LEU A 88 -8.67 9.08 0.22
N LEU A 89 -9.33 8.97 1.37
CA LEU A 89 -9.87 7.68 1.84
C LEU A 89 -10.91 7.07 0.87
N ASN A 90 -11.60 7.90 0.10
CA ASN A 90 -12.55 7.45 -0.91
C ASN A 90 -11.88 7.04 -2.23
N HIS A 91 -10.65 7.51 -2.51
CA HIS A 91 -9.85 7.14 -3.68
C HIS A 91 -9.03 5.84 -3.52
N ARG A 92 -9.43 4.95 -2.62
CA ARG A 92 -8.81 3.63 -2.42
C ARG A 92 -8.72 2.79 -3.69
N SER A 93 -9.63 3.00 -4.63
CA SER A 93 -9.60 2.35 -5.95
C SER A 93 -8.27 2.53 -6.69
N LEU A 94 -7.46 3.55 -6.34
CA LEU A 94 -6.12 3.72 -6.91
C LEU A 94 -5.22 2.52 -6.61
N VAL A 95 -5.19 2.05 -5.36
CA VAL A 95 -4.40 0.86 -4.96
C VAL A 95 -4.86 -0.36 -5.74
N GLU A 96 -6.17 -0.56 -5.83
CA GLU A 96 -6.77 -1.68 -6.55
C GLU A 96 -6.40 -1.64 -8.04
N THR A 97 -6.39 -0.43 -8.64
CA THR A 97 -5.97 -0.24 -10.03
C THR A 97 -4.48 -0.56 -10.23
N VAL A 98 -3.60 -0.05 -9.36
CA VAL A 98 -2.16 -0.34 -9.41
C VAL A 98 -1.91 -1.84 -9.28
N PHE A 99 -2.55 -2.51 -8.32
CA PHE A 99 -2.43 -3.97 -8.20
C PHE A 99 -3.00 -4.70 -9.42
N GLY A 100 -4.09 -4.20 -10.00
CA GLY A 100 -4.64 -4.72 -11.26
C GLY A 100 -3.63 -4.64 -12.41
N GLU A 101 -2.92 -3.53 -12.57
CA GLU A 101 -1.87 -3.37 -13.58
C GLU A 101 -0.66 -4.28 -13.29
N LEU A 102 -0.20 -4.36 -12.05
CA LEU A 102 0.88 -5.26 -11.66
C LEU A 102 0.54 -6.73 -11.99
N LYS A 103 -0.70 -7.15 -11.73
CA LYS A 103 -1.15 -8.51 -12.01
C LYS A 103 -1.33 -8.79 -13.50
N ASN A 104 -2.02 -7.89 -14.20
CA ASN A 104 -2.47 -8.13 -15.57
C ASN A 104 -1.45 -7.70 -16.63
N LEU A 105 -0.79 -6.56 -16.45
CA LEU A 105 0.20 -6.03 -17.40
C LEU A 105 1.61 -6.55 -17.08
N CYS A 106 2.01 -6.51 -15.81
CA CYS A 106 3.32 -6.96 -15.38
C CYS A 106 3.36 -8.46 -15.02
N GLN A 107 2.23 -9.16 -15.04
CA GLN A 107 2.09 -10.62 -14.87
C GLN A 107 2.73 -11.17 -13.58
N ILE A 108 2.73 -10.40 -12.49
CA ILE A 108 3.40 -10.81 -11.24
C ILE A 108 2.76 -12.02 -10.56
N GLU A 109 1.47 -12.31 -10.81
CA GLU A 109 0.77 -13.49 -10.28
C GLU A 109 0.92 -14.73 -11.15
N HIS A 110 1.16 -14.57 -12.44
CA HIS A 110 1.22 -15.69 -13.40
C HIS A 110 2.61 -16.33 -13.43
N SER A 111 3.16 -16.62 -12.27
CA SER A 111 4.46 -17.28 -12.19
C SER A 111 4.28 -18.79 -12.11
N ARG A 112 4.86 -19.52 -13.07
CA ARG A 112 5.00 -20.98 -13.04
C ARG A 112 6.35 -21.41 -12.46
N HIS A 113 6.98 -20.55 -11.67
CA HIS A 113 8.30 -20.80 -11.12
C HIS A 113 8.26 -21.90 -10.06
N ARG A 114 9.17 -22.86 -10.19
CA ARG A 114 9.32 -23.99 -9.26
C ARG A 114 10.32 -23.68 -8.13
N SER A 115 10.97 -22.51 -8.17
CA SER A 115 11.93 -22.08 -7.17
C SER A 115 11.55 -20.71 -6.60
N VAL A 116 11.89 -20.48 -5.35
CA VAL A 116 11.71 -19.16 -4.70
C VAL A 116 12.49 -18.07 -5.43
N THR A 117 13.73 -18.38 -5.85
CA THR A 117 14.56 -17.43 -6.61
C THR A 117 13.89 -17.01 -7.91
N GLY A 118 13.38 -17.96 -8.69
CA GLY A 118 12.67 -17.66 -9.94
C GLY A 118 11.41 -16.83 -9.70
N PHE A 119 10.65 -17.15 -8.65
CA PHE A 119 9.50 -16.35 -8.25
C PHE A 119 9.90 -14.90 -7.91
N ILE A 120 10.88 -14.70 -7.05
CA ILE A 120 11.35 -13.35 -6.65
C ILE A 120 11.89 -12.58 -7.85
N THR A 121 12.65 -13.22 -8.73
CA THR A 121 13.15 -12.59 -9.96
C THR A 121 12.00 -12.10 -10.84
N ASN A 122 10.97 -12.93 -11.05
CA ASN A 122 9.79 -12.54 -11.83
C ASN A 122 9.04 -11.38 -11.17
N LEU A 123 8.84 -11.45 -9.87
CA LEU A 123 8.18 -10.37 -9.12
C LEU A 123 8.96 -9.06 -9.24
N LEU A 124 10.28 -9.06 -9.02
CA LEU A 124 11.11 -7.87 -9.14
C LEU A 124 11.09 -7.30 -10.56
N SER A 125 11.17 -8.16 -11.57
CA SER A 125 11.08 -7.74 -12.98
C SER A 125 9.74 -7.05 -13.27
N GLY A 126 8.63 -7.57 -12.76
CA GLY A 126 7.31 -6.96 -12.90
C GLY A 126 7.19 -5.61 -12.19
N LEU A 127 7.73 -5.50 -10.97
CA LEU A 127 7.76 -4.24 -10.22
C LEU A 127 8.60 -3.18 -10.93
N ILE A 128 9.76 -3.56 -11.46
CA ILE A 128 10.64 -2.68 -12.25
C ILE A 128 9.90 -2.23 -13.52
N ALA A 129 9.30 -3.16 -14.26
CA ALA A 129 8.53 -2.83 -15.46
C ALA A 129 7.42 -1.81 -15.16
N TYR A 130 6.68 -1.98 -14.07
CA TYR A 130 5.67 -1.03 -13.63
C TYR A 130 6.28 0.36 -13.34
N CYS A 131 7.43 0.43 -12.68
CA CYS A 131 8.10 1.70 -12.40
C CYS A 131 8.43 2.50 -13.67
N TRP A 132 8.69 1.80 -14.79
CA TRP A 132 9.00 2.42 -16.08
C TRP A 132 7.77 2.79 -16.92
N PHE A 133 6.56 2.48 -16.49
CA PHE A 133 5.36 2.89 -17.23
C PHE A 133 5.31 4.41 -17.35
N PRO A 134 5.11 4.94 -18.58
CA PRO A 134 5.04 6.38 -18.81
C PRO A 134 3.78 7.00 -18.19
N TYR A 135 2.72 6.22 -18.10
CA TYR A 135 1.44 6.63 -17.52
C TYR A 135 1.07 5.67 -16.40
N LYS A 136 0.80 6.24 -15.22
CA LYS A 136 0.35 5.51 -14.04
C LYS A 136 -1.04 5.98 -13.63
N PRO A 137 -1.85 5.11 -13.03
CA PRO A 137 -3.09 5.54 -12.40
C PRO A 137 -2.82 6.65 -11.40
N THR A 138 -3.54 7.75 -11.47
CA THR A 138 -3.31 8.91 -10.62
C THR A 138 -4.62 9.52 -10.15
N ILE A 139 -4.63 10.09 -8.96
CA ILE A 139 -5.74 10.90 -8.46
C ILE A 139 -5.62 12.29 -9.10
N LYS A 140 -6.55 12.61 -10.02
CA LYS A 140 -6.60 13.92 -10.67
C LYS A 140 -7.01 14.99 -9.64
N ASN A 141 -6.46 16.20 -9.79
CA ASN A 141 -6.77 17.39 -8.97
C ASN A 141 -6.18 17.45 -7.55
N MET A 142 -5.13 16.70 -7.28
CA MET A 142 -4.37 16.93 -6.05
C MET A 142 -3.19 17.86 -6.32
N HIS A 143 -3.41 19.16 -6.15
CA HIS A 143 -2.32 20.13 -6.09
C HIS A 143 -1.67 20.09 -4.71
N GLN A 144 -0.42 19.66 -4.70
CA GLN A 144 0.67 19.88 -3.76
C GLN A 144 0.31 20.32 -2.33
N GLN A 145 0.20 19.36 -1.41
CA GLN A 145 0.62 19.56 -0.03
C GLN A 145 1.00 18.21 0.58
N GLY A 146 2.30 17.94 0.67
CA GLY A 146 2.85 16.81 1.38
C GLY A 146 2.86 15.48 0.59
N GLN A 147 3.74 14.56 0.99
CA GLN A 147 3.68 13.18 0.48
C GLN A 147 2.43 12.49 1.04
N VAL A 148 1.55 12.10 0.14
CA VAL A 148 0.37 11.30 0.45
C VAL A 148 0.65 9.89 -0.06
N ALA A 149 0.63 8.94 0.83
CA ALA A 149 0.83 7.54 0.49
C ALA A 149 -0.39 6.70 0.93
N THR A 150 -0.68 5.63 0.19
CA THR A 150 -1.79 4.72 0.43
C THR A 150 -1.29 3.27 0.49
N LEU A 151 -1.82 2.53 1.45
CA LEU A 151 -1.61 1.10 1.67
C LEU A 151 -2.60 0.26 0.88
#